data_b1be5f5653957155afc34124dfee5c1e
#
_entry.id   b1be5f5653957155afc34124dfee5c1e
#
_cell.length_a   1.000
_cell.length_b   1.000
_cell.length_c   1.000
_cell.angle_alpha   90.00
_cell.angle_beta   90.00
_cell.angle_gamma   90.00
#
_symmetry.space_group_name_H-M   'P 1'
#
loop_
_entity.id
_entity.type
_entity.pdbx_description
1 polymer ?
#
loop_
_entity_poly.entity_id
_entity_poly.type
_entity_poly.pdbx_seq_one_letter_code
_entity_poly.pdbx_strand_id
1 'polypeptide(L)'
;MTTRRDFIGGAMAGAAFVGCDLLNTAHVHAQGAPARRREVVVNGRRVKTVDVHAHCAFPQAMALMGMKVNPDNLVMGADRIRAMDEQGIDIEALSINPYWYKAERDAAQAVIKMQNEKLAELCAAQPDRFVAFATIALQHPDLAVRQLEEGIKTLGLRGVSVGSNVEGRELADPAFHPVWAKAEELGCLVFIHPVRVPELDKRLAGNGDLTNIIAFPLDTSIALSHLIFEGTLDRFPGLKICASHGGGYLGSYAPRSDVVCANFPQRCTGAPLKKKPTEYLRQLYYDSIVFTPEAMRHLIAEVGVSQIVMGSDYPFPWNTAPVDHILATPGASDADRAAMLGDTAARLLGIQPG
;
A
#
# COMPACT_ATOMS: atom_id res chain seq x y z
N MET A 1 22.22 -56.41 8.42
CA MET A 1 22.97 -57.11 9.50
C MET A 1 24.18 -56.29 9.84
N THR A 2 24.33 -56.06 11.16
CA THR A 2 25.50 -55.54 11.90
C THR A 2 25.91 -54.10 11.62
N THR A 3 25.58 -53.24 12.52
CA THR A 3 25.90 -52.91 13.94
C THR A 3 27.22 -52.15 14.09
N ARG A 4 27.10 -50.90 14.53
CA ARG A 4 27.53 -50.33 15.81
C ARG A 4 28.99 -50.49 16.27
N ARG A 5 29.53 -49.34 16.74
CA ARG A 5 30.49 -49.18 17.87
C ARG A 5 31.96 -49.44 17.55
N ASP A 6 32.87 -48.77 18.02
CA ASP A 6 33.36 -48.02 19.18
C ASP A 6 34.82 -47.68 18.92
N PHE A 7 35.39 -46.65 19.46
CA PHE A 7 36.28 -46.61 20.62
C PHE A 7 37.05 -45.28 20.68
N ILE A 8 36.80 -44.53 21.66
CA ILE A 8 37.50 -44.02 22.84
C ILE A 8 39.05 -44.12 22.80
N GLY A 9 39.72 -43.02 23.14
CA GLY A 9 40.78 -43.11 24.10
C GLY A 9 42.04 -42.28 23.89
N GLY A 10 42.36 -41.49 24.87
CA GLY A 10 43.70 -41.19 25.32
C GLY A 10 44.16 -39.74 25.12
N ALA A 11 44.02 -38.92 26.07
CA ALA A 11 44.74 -38.63 27.32
C ALA A 11 45.90 -37.65 27.17
N MET A 12 45.74 -36.51 27.80
CA MET A 12 46.67 -35.72 28.64
C MET A 12 48.10 -35.45 28.14
N ALA A 13 48.45 -34.17 28.05
CA ALA A 13 49.56 -33.57 28.80
C ALA A 13 49.48 -32.07 28.82
N GLY A 14 49.47 -31.51 30.00
CA GLY A 14 49.42 -30.06 30.24
C GLY A 14 50.78 -29.41 30.07
N ALA A 15 50.75 -28.14 29.73
CA ALA A 15 51.79 -27.19 30.12
C ALA A 15 51.18 -25.84 30.35
N ALA A 16 51.27 -25.41 31.58
CA ALA A 16 50.96 -24.05 32.02
C ALA A 16 52.02 -23.10 31.47
N PHE A 17 51.60 -21.98 30.87
CA PHE A 17 52.40 -20.79 30.74
C PHE A 17 51.62 -19.58 31.22
N VAL A 18 52.15 -18.99 32.28
CA VAL A 18 51.78 -17.69 32.84
C VAL A 18 52.42 -16.61 31.99
N GLY A 19 51.68 -15.59 31.63
CA GLY A 19 52.29 -14.34 31.30
C GLY A 19 51.60 -13.47 30.26
N CYS A 20 51.20 -12.30 30.73
CA CYS A 20 50.95 -11.05 30.03
C CYS A 20 49.53 -10.79 29.53
N ASP A 21 48.77 -10.14 30.38
CA ASP A 21 47.83 -9.09 30.01
C ASP A 21 48.50 -8.12 28.99
N LEU A 22 47.82 -7.92 27.90
CA LEU A 22 47.76 -6.71 27.10
C LEU A 22 47.30 -7.12 25.68
N LEU A 23 46.04 -7.06 25.47
CA LEU A 23 45.40 -6.60 24.22
C LEU A 23 43.90 -6.84 24.36
N ASN A 24 43.29 -5.95 25.17
CA ASN A 24 41.85 -5.71 25.12
C ASN A 24 41.59 -4.95 23.81
N THR A 25 41.60 -5.70 22.70
CA THR A 25 41.07 -5.21 21.44
C THR A 25 39.56 -5.19 21.58
N ALA A 26 39.05 -4.05 22.06
CA ALA A 26 37.69 -3.68 21.84
C ALA A 26 37.39 -3.93 20.36
N HIS A 27 36.54 -4.89 20.09
CA HIS A 27 35.83 -4.97 18.80
C HIS A 27 35.00 -3.68 18.72
N VAL A 28 35.63 -2.63 18.23
CA VAL A 28 34.93 -1.50 17.65
C VAL A 28 34.18 -2.12 16.49
N HIS A 29 32.89 -2.40 16.68
CA HIS A 29 31.99 -2.52 15.55
C HIS A 29 32.22 -1.22 14.77
N ALA A 30 32.92 -1.33 13.65
CA ALA A 30 32.93 -0.29 12.66
C ALA A 30 31.45 -0.05 12.32
N GLN A 31 30.86 0.97 12.90
CA GLN A 31 29.64 1.53 12.38
C GLN A 31 30.02 1.96 10.97
N GLY A 32 29.63 1.13 9.98
CA GLY A 32 29.78 1.46 8.58
C GLY A 32 29.21 2.86 8.40
N ALA A 33 29.90 3.70 7.61
CA ALA A 33 29.37 5.00 7.23
C ALA A 33 27.88 4.82 6.85
N PRO A 34 26.98 5.72 7.28
CA PRO A 34 25.57 5.57 6.97
C PRO A 34 25.44 5.33 5.46
N ALA A 35 24.70 4.29 5.09
CA ALA A 35 24.51 3.92 3.70
C ALA A 35 24.05 5.18 2.95
N ARG A 36 24.79 5.57 1.92
CA ARG A 36 24.45 6.76 1.15
C ARG A 36 23.13 6.48 0.46
N ARG A 37 22.15 7.36 0.66
CA ARG A 37 20.83 7.27 0.00
C ARG A 37 21.02 7.12 -1.51
N ARG A 38 20.41 6.10 -2.09
CA ARG A 38 20.36 5.91 -3.54
C ARG A 38 19.57 7.05 -4.17
N GLU A 39 20.20 7.84 -5.01
CA GLU A 39 19.53 8.88 -5.79
C GLU A 39 19.08 8.32 -7.13
N VAL A 40 17.81 8.56 -7.48
CA VAL A 40 17.24 8.11 -8.75
C VAL A 40 17.37 9.25 -9.77
N VAL A 41 18.04 8.94 -10.89
CA VAL A 41 18.30 9.90 -11.97
C VAL A 41 17.69 9.35 -13.27
N VAL A 42 16.85 10.14 -13.91
CA VAL A 42 16.27 9.83 -15.23
C VAL A 42 16.69 10.93 -16.20
N ASN A 43 17.35 10.55 -17.27
CA ASN A 43 17.88 11.48 -18.28
C ASN A 43 18.70 12.65 -17.68
N GLY A 44 19.59 12.35 -16.74
CA GLY A 44 20.46 13.34 -16.08
C GLY A 44 19.77 14.23 -15.04
N ARG A 45 18.46 14.11 -14.82
CA ARG A 45 17.68 14.84 -13.82
C ARG A 45 17.38 13.94 -12.63
N ARG A 46 17.64 14.44 -11.41
CA ARG A 46 17.19 13.83 -10.16
C ARG A 46 15.65 13.76 -10.17
N VAL A 47 15.09 12.60 -9.88
CA VAL A 47 13.66 12.38 -9.72
C VAL A 47 13.38 12.08 -8.25
N LYS A 48 12.45 12.83 -7.65
CA LYS A 48 11.95 12.53 -6.30
C LYS A 48 11.01 11.34 -6.41
N THR A 49 11.34 10.25 -5.73
CA THR A 49 10.55 9.02 -5.74
C THR A 49 9.54 9.02 -4.60
N VAL A 50 8.30 8.63 -4.89
CA VAL A 50 7.21 8.60 -3.93
C VAL A 50 6.50 7.26 -3.99
N ASP A 51 6.62 6.49 -2.91
CA ASP A 51 5.93 5.22 -2.72
C ASP A 51 4.56 5.47 -2.09
N VAL A 52 3.47 5.13 -2.80
CA VAL A 52 2.10 5.35 -2.33
C VAL A 52 1.51 4.15 -1.60
N HIS A 53 2.23 3.03 -1.59
CA HIS A 53 1.75 1.79 -1.00
C HIS A 53 2.77 1.23 -0.01
N ALA A 54 2.74 1.77 1.20
CA ALA A 54 3.60 1.35 2.28
C ALA A 54 2.81 1.29 3.60
N HIS A 55 2.96 0.19 4.35
CA HIS A 55 2.16 -0.09 5.54
C HIS A 55 2.91 0.23 6.83
N CYS A 56 2.16 0.61 7.85
CA CYS A 56 2.66 0.69 9.22
C CYS A 56 1.56 0.28 10.22
N ALA A 57 1.96 0.11 11.47
CA ALA A 57 1.04 -0.14 12.57
C ALA A 57 1.56 0.47 13.88
N PHE A 58 0.63 0.83 14.75
CA PHE A 58 0.91 1.34 16.09
C PHE A 58 0.42 0.35 17.15
N PRO A 59 1.35 -0.28 17.91
CA PRO A 59 0.98 -1.26 18.94
C PRO A 59 -0.04 -0.72 19.94
N GLN A 60 0.07 0.56 20.30
CA GLN A 60 -0.85 1.21 21.24
C GLN A 60 -2.28 1.29 20.71
N ALA A 61 -2.46 1.59 19.42
CA ALA A 61 -3.78 1.65 18.79
C ALA A 61 -4.39 0.24 18.66
N MET A 62 -3.59 -0.75 18.26
CA MET A 62 -4.04 -2.15 18.17
C MET A 62 -4.43 -2.74 19.53
N ALA A 63 -3.72 -2.33 20.59
CA ALA A 63 -4.03 -2.76 21.96
C ALA A 63 -5.43 -2.31 22.42
N LEU A 64 -5.97 -1.18 21.91
CA LEU A 64 -7.35 -0.74 22.18
C LEU A 64 -8.39 -1.75 21.66
N MET A 65 -8.02 -2.55 20.68
CA MET A 65 -8.84 -3.63 20.11
C MET A 65 -8.44 -5.02 20.67
N GLY A 66 -7.58 -5.09 21.68
CA GLY A 66 -7.05 -6.34 22.20
C GLY A 66 -6.13 -7.08 21.23
N MET A 67 -5.61 -6.41 20.23
CA MET A 67 -4.78 -7.00 19.17
C MET A 67 -3.30 -6.70 19.39
N LYS A 68 -2.44 -7.54 18.80
CA LYS A 68 -1.00 -7.30 18.67
C LYS A 68 -0.65 -7.04 17.20
N VAL A 69 0.40 -6.27 16.97
CA VAL A 69 0.93 -6.08 15.62
C VAL A 69 1.46 -7.42 15.10
N ASN A 70 1.11 -7.75 13.88
CA ASN A 70 1.63 -8.91 13.17
C ASN A 70 1.58 -8.66 11.65
N PRO A 71 2.69 -8.75 10.93
CA PRO A 71 4.04 -9.01 11.44
C PRO A 71 4.65 -7.80 12.20
N ASP A 72 5.65 -8.06 13.05
CA ASP A 72 6.27 -7.03 13.91
C ASP A 72 6.97 -5.91 13.11
N ASN A 73 7.42 -6.19 11.89
CA ASN A 73 8.07 -5.21 11.00
C ASN A 73 7.12 -4.12 10.48
N LEU A 74 5.81 -4.21 10.74
CA LEU A 74 4.87 -3.11 10.54
C LEU A 74 5.12 -1.94 11.51
N VAL A 75 5.77 -2.20 12.65
CA VAL A 75 6.14 -1.14 13.59
C VAL A 75 7.29 -0.33 13.01
N MET A 76 7.15 1.01 13.05
CA MET A 76 8.16 1.90 12.52
C MET A 76 9.50 1.76 13.26
N GLY A 77 10.57 1.53 12.54
CA GLY A 77 11.91 1.35 13.07
C GLY A 77 13.00 1.95 12.17
N ALA A 78 14.25 1.99 12.67
CA ALA A 78 15.39 2.52 11.93
C ALA A 78 15.67 1.74 10.62
N ASP A 79 15.33 0.47 10.59
CA ASP A 79 15.50 -0.39 9.40
C ASP A 79 14.68 0.09 8.21
N ARG A 80 13.56 0.74 8.45
CA ARG A 80 12.70 1.27 7.39
C ARG A 80 13.41 2.37 6.59
N ILE A 81 14.02 3.33 7.26
CA ILE A 81 14.79 4.40 6.57
C ILE A 81 15.92 3.80 5.76
N ARG A 82 16.64 2.81 6.31
CA ARG A 82 17.70 2.11 5.58
C ARG A 82 17.14 1.41 4.32
N ALA A 83 16.04 0.70 4.42
CA ALA A 83 15.40 0.05 3.29
C ALA A 83 14.96 1.06 2.20
N MET A 84 14.37 2.19 2.61
CA MET A 84 14.04 3.28 1.69
C MET A 84 15.28 3.81 0.97
N ASP A 85 16.37 4.05 1.71
CA ASP A 85 17.62 4.57 1.16
C ASP A 85 18.26 3.60 0.16
N GLU A 86 18.27 2.31 0.47
CA GLU A 86 18.78 1.25 -0.41
C GLU A 86 17.93 1.10 -1.68
N GLN A 87 16.62 1.18 -1.56
CA GLN A 87 15.68 1.06 -2.68
C GLN A 87 15.59 2.35 -3.53
N GLY A 88 16.07 3.45 -3.03
CA GLY A 88 15.98 4.76 -3.68
C GLY A 88 14.60 5.40 -3.53
N ILE A 89 13.90 5.14 -2.40
CA ILE A 89 12.62 5.74 -2.07
C ILE A 89 12.85 7.00 -1.23
N ASP A 90 12.39 8.13 -1.74
CA ASP A 90 12.50 9.40 -1.06
C ASP A 90 11.43 9.56 0.02
N ILE A 91 10.18 9.34 -0.38
CA ILE A 91 9.02 9.54 0.48
C ILE A 91 8.13 8.29 0.40
N GLU A 92 7.67 7.80 1.54
CA GLU A 92 6.58 6.84 1.64
C GLU A 92 5.30 7.52 2.12
N ALA A 93 4.18 7.18 1.47
CA ALA A 93 2.84 7.49 1.94
C ALA A 93 2.33 6.32 2.79
N LEU A 94 2.34 6.50 4.10
CA LEU A 94 2.02 5.45 5.05
C LEU A 94 0.53 5.18 5.13
N SER A 95 0.15 3.90 5.11
CA SER A 95 -1.21 3.42 5.28
C SER A 95 -1.32 2.43 6.44
N ILE A 96 -2.51 2.31 7.01
CA ILE A 96 -2.85 1.28 8.00
C ILE A 96 -4.06 0.53 7.47
N ASN A 97 -3.90 -0.78 7.24
CA ASN A 97 -5.00 -1.63 6.81
C ASN A 97 -6.08 -1.72 7.89
N PRO A 98 -7.36 -1.58 7.53
CA PRO A 98 -8.43 -1.53 8.52
C PRO A 98 -8.61 -2.87 9.24
N TYR A 99 -8.52 -2.83 10.55
CA TYR A 99 -8.83 -3.94 11.46
C TYR A 99 -9.95 -3.60 12.45
N TRP A 100 -10.53 -2.40 12.31
CA TRP A 100 -11.52 -1.84 13.23
C TRP A 100 -12.95 -1.81 12.67
N TYR A 101 -13.20 -2.36 11.50
CA TYR A 101 -14.52 -2.28 10.87
C TYR A 101 -15.64 -2.99 11.64
N LYS A 102 -15.30 -3.92 12.55
CA LYS A 102 -16.23 -4.55 13.51
C LYS A 102 -16.39 -3.78 14.82
N ALA A 103 -15.64 -2.73 15.03
CA ALA A 103 -15.68 -2.00 16.28
C ALA A 103 -16.93 -1.15 16.39
N GLU A 104 -17.49 -1.15 17.61
CA GLU A 104 -18.52 -0.19 18.01
C GLU A 104 -17.97 1.23 17.91
N ARG A 105 -18.89 2.20 17.80
CA ARG A 105 -18.59 3.59 17.49
C ARG A 105 -17.50 4.21 18.36
N ASP A 106 -17.61 4.09 19.69
CA ASP A 106 -16.67 4.71 20.62
C ASP A 106 -15.28 4.09 20.53
N ALA A 107 -15.20 2.77 20.41
CA ALA A 107 -13.95 2.07 20.20
C ALA A 107 -13.31 2.43 18.87
N ALA A 108 -14.08 2.48 17.78
CA ALA A 108 -13.62 2.91 16.46
C ALA A 108 -13.09 4.36 16.53
N GLN A 109 -13.82 5.27 17.19
CA GLN A 109 -13.37 6.65 17.36
C GLN A 109 -12.03 6.75 18.09
N ALA A 110 -11.86 6.00 19.19
CA ALA A 110 -10.63 6.00 19.99
C ALA A 110 -9.43 5.48 19.18
N VAL A 111 -9.60 4.35 18.46
CA VAL A 111 -8.56 3.77 17.61
C VAL A 111 -8.15 4.73 16.50
N ILE A 112 -9.11 5.27 15.76
CA ILE A 112 -8.86 6.19 14.64
C ILE A 112 -8.15 7.46 15.11
N LYS A 113 -8.62 8.06 16.21
CA LYS A 113 -7.98 9.24 16.79
C LYS A 113 -6.51 8.96 17.08
N MET A 114 -6.22 7.89 17.80
CA MET A 114 -4.84 7.53 18.16
C MET A 114 -3.97 7.27 16.93
N GLN A 115 -4.49 6.55 15.92
CA GLN A 115 -3.74 6.28 14.69
C GLN A 115 -3.41 7.56 13.92
N ASN A 116 -4.40 8.42 13.69
CA ASN A 116 -4.22 9.65 12.91
C ASN A 116 -3.29 10.64 13.61
N GLU A 117 -3.38 10.78 14.93
CA GLU A 117 -2.44 11.60 15.72
C GLU A 117 -1.01 11.08 15.61
N LYS A 118 -0.81 9.76 15.76
CA LYS A 118 0.53 9.16 15.63
C LYS A 118 1.10 9.23 14.21
N LEU A 119 0.26 9.10 13.20
CA LEU A 119 0.68 9.32 11.81
C LEU A 119 1.13 10.76 11.60
N ALA A 120 0.36 11.73 12.10
CA ALA A 120 0.71 13.15 12.01
C ALA A 120 2.02 13.48 12.75
N GLU A 121 2.19 12.97 13.98
CA GLU A 121 3.42 13.09 14.77
C GLU A 121 4.64 12.56 14.00
N LEU A 122 4.51 11.36 13.40
CA LEU A 122 5.56 10.72 12.64
C LEU A 122 5.94 11.52 11.38
N CYS A 123 4.94 11.97 10.63
CA CYS A 123 5.17 12.80 9.44
C CYS A 123 5.80 14.16 9.81
N ALA A 124 5.37 14.77 10.91
CA ALA A 124 5.98 16.02 11.39
C ALA A 124 7.43 15.86 11.86
N ALA A 125 7.77 14.69 12.45
CA ALA A 125 9.12 14.37 12.88
C ALA A 125 10.09 14.12 11.70
N GLN A 126 9.59 13.64 10.57
CA GLN A 126 10.38 13.29 9.39
C GLN A 126 9.67 13.70 8.09
N PRO A 127 9.44 15.00 7.86
CA PRO A 127 8.60 15.50 6.76
C PRO A 127 9.19 15.24 5.37
N ASP A 128 10.50 15.01 5.28
CA ASP A 128 11.21 14.70 4.04
C ASP A 128 11.17 13.20 3.69
N ARG A 129 10.61 12.36 4.58
CA ARG A 129 10.57 10.91 4.41
C ARG A 129 9.15 10.35 4.40
N PHE A 130 8.23 10.96 5.12
CA PHE A 130 6.89 10.41 5.29
C PHE A 130 5.79 11.44 5.06
N VAL A 131 4.78 10.98 4.35
CA VAL A 131 3.42 11.50 4.40
C VAL A 131 2.50 10.33 4.78
N ALA A 132 1.25 10.57 5.12
CA ALA A 132 0.38 9.46 5.50
C ALA A 132 -1.06 9.68 5.02
N PHE A 133 -1.78 8.58 4.89
CA PHE A 133 -3.22 8.52 4.70
C PHE A 133 -3.92 8.47 6.05
N ALA A 134 -4.98 9.26 6.21
CA ALA A 134 -5.86 9.16 7.37
C ALA A 134 -6.53 7.77 7.41
N THR A 135 -6.79 7.29 8.61
CA THR A 135 -7.72 6.19 8.85
C THR A 135 -9.08 6.74 9.23
N ILE A 136 -10.16 6.06 8.87
CA ILE A 136 -11.53 6.45 9.16
C ILE A 136 -12.37 5.25 9.57
N ALA A 137 -13.39 5.47 10.39
CA ALA A 137 -14.34 4.45 10.79
C ALA A 137 -15.48 4.37 9.74
N LEU A 138 -15.19 3.81 8.57
CA LEU A 138 -16.11 3.80 7.43
C LEU A 138 -17.42 3.06 7.74
N GLN A 139 -17.44 2.10 8.69
CA GLN A 139 -18.65 1.46 9.20
C GLN A 139 -19.62 2.43 9.91
N HIS A 140 -19.15 3.64 10.26
CA HIS A 140 -19.92 4.75 10.82
C HIS A 140 -19.76 6.00 9.94
N PRO A 141 -20.46 6.12 8.80
CA PRO A 141 -20.17 7.12 7.76
C PRO A 141 -20.18 8.57 8.23
N ASP A 142 -21.05 8.93 9.16
CA ASP A 142 -21.11 10.27 9.73
C ASP A 142 -19.89 10.61 10.61
N LEU A 143 -19.34 9.61 11.31
CA LEU A 143 -18.08 9.73 12.04
C LEU A 143 -16.91 9.80 11.05
N ALA A 144 -16.91 8.94 10.03
CA ALA A 144 -15.88 8.89 9.00
C ALA A 144 -15.70 10.22 8.26
N VAL A 145 -16.80 10.93 7.95
CA VAL A 145 -16.74 12.27 7.35
C VAL A 145 -15.97 13.25 8.23
N ARG A 146 -16.25 13.26 9.55
CA ARG A 146 -15.55 14.16 10.49
C ARG A 146 -14.07 13.79 10.63
N GLN A 147 -13.78 12.49 10.73
CA GLN A 147 -12.40 11.98 10.84
C GLN A 147 -11.59 12.29 9.58
N LEU A 148 -12.20 12.17 8.39
CA LEU A 148 -11.56 12.54 7.14
C LEU A 148 -11.23 14.05 7.11
N GLU A 149 -12.19 14.89 7.45
CA GLU A 149 -11.98 16.34 7.47
C GLU A 149 -10.89 16.75 8.48
N GLU A 150 -10.93 16.21 9.71
CA GLU A 150 -9.92 16.43 10.73
C GLU A 150 -8.53 15.95 10.27
N GLY A 151 -8.46 14.73 9.70
CA GLY A 151 -7.22 14.16 9.19
C GLY A 151 -6.54 15.04 8.16
N ILE A 152 -7.30 15.57 7.20
CA ILE A 152 -6.76 16.41 6.13
C ILE A 152 -6.48 17.84 6.59
N LYS A 153 -7.49 18.51 7.22
CA LYS A 153 -7.38 19.95 7.51
C LYS A 153 -6.59 20.27 8.78
N THR A 154 -6.67 19.39 9.79
CA THR A 154 -6.07 19.65 11.10
C THR A 154 -4.75 18.92 11.29
N LEU A 155 -4.71 17.64 10.92
CA LEU A 155 -3.56 16.78 11.12
C LEU A 155 -2.59 16.77 9.92
N GLY A 156 -2.95 17.37 8.78
CA GLY A 156 -2.08 17.50 7.61
C GLY A 156 -1.82 16.20 6.88
N LEU A 157 -2.64 15.17 7.09
CA LEU A 157 -2.59 13.91 6.35
C LEU A 157 -2.99 14.14 4.89
N ARG A 158 -2.49 13.32 3.95
CA ARG A 158 -2.51 13.65 2.53
C ARG A 158 -3.57 12.90 1.72
N GLY A 159 -4.38 12.09 2.37
CA GLY A 159 -5.44 11.29 1.76
C GLY A 159 -6.07 10.42 2.82
N VAL A 160 -6.78 9.39 2.39
CA VAL A 160 -7.42 8.41 3.27
C VAL A 160 -7.18 6.99 2.75
N SER A 161 -6.88 6.04 3.64
CA SER A 161 -6.80 4.62 3.32
C SER A 161 -8.06 3.92 3.80
N VAL A 162 -8.67 3.11 2.93
CA VAL A 162 -9.86 2.31 3.22
C VAL A 162 -9.69 0.88 2.71
N GLY A 163 -10.45 -0.05 3.28
CA GLY A 163 -10.57 -1.39 2.75
C GLY A 163 -11.43 -1.44 1.49
N SER A 164 -11.30 -2.48 0.69
CA SER A 164 -12.10 -2.74 -0.50
C SER A 164 -13.59 -2.94 -0.23
N ASN A 165 -13.93 -3.36 0.98
CA ASN A 165 -15.30 -3.45 1.48
C ASN A 165 -15.34 -3.19 3.00
N VAL A 166 -16.52 -3.03 3.57
CA VAL A 166 -16.74 -2.84 5.00
C VAL A 166 -17.64 -3.97 5.51
N GLU A 167 -17.03 -5.05 5.98
CA GLU A 167 -17.75 -6.23 6.46
C GLU A 167 -18.74 -6.78 5.41
N GLY A 168 -18.29 -6.89 4.16
CA GLY A 168 -19.10 -7.35 3.02
C GLY A 168 -20.02 -6.29 2.42
N ARG A 169 -19.97 -5.06 2.91
CA ARG A 169 -20.68 -3.94 2.29
C ARG A 169 -19.77 -3.27 1.28
N GLU A 170 -20.22 -3.20 0.04
CA GLU A 170 -19.43 -2.61 -1.06
C GLU A 170 -19.24 -1.10 -0.91
N LEU A 171 -18.10 -0.59 -1.39
CA LEU A 171 -17.77 0.84 -1.33
C LEU A 171 -18.75 1.73 -2.11
N ALA A 172 -19.51 1.15 -3.02
CA ALA A 172 -20.55 1.84 -3.77
C ALA A 172 -21.87 2.01 -3.01
N ASP A 173 -22.02 1.41 -1.82
CA ASP A 173 -23.22 1.57 -1.00
C ASP A 173 -23.53 3.06 -0.78
N PRO A 174 -24.78 3.51 -1.01
CA PRO A 174 -25.20 4.89 -0.80
C PRO A 174 -24.91 5.45 0.60
N ALA A 175 -24.80 4.60 1.64
CA ALA A 175 -24.40 5.00 2.97
C ALA A 175 -23.01 5.64 3.02
N PHE A 176 -22.11 5.30 2.09
CA PHE A 176 -20.77 5.88 2.00
C PHE A 176 -20.69 7.13 1.12
N HIS A 177 -21.74 7.48 0.38
CA HIS A 177 -21.75 8.67 -0.48
C HIS A 177 -21.35 9.98 0.26
N PRO A 178 -21.76 10.23 1.53
CA PRO A 178 -21.28 11.42 2.25
C PRO A 178 -19.76 11.46 2.44
N VAL A 179 -19.11 10.30 2.58
CA VAL A 179 -17.65 10.20 2.71
C VAL A 179 -16.98 10.49 1.37
N TRP A 180 -17.52 9.94 0.27
CA TRP A 180 -17.00 10.20 -1.08
C TRP A 180 -17.18 11.66 -1.50
N ALA A 181 -18.33 12.27 -1.16
CA ALA A 181 -18.57 13.70 -1.36
C ALA A 181 -17.53 14.54 -0.61
N LYS A 182 -17.22 14.19 0.65
CA LYS A 182 -16.21 14.89 1.45
C LYS A 182 -14.80 14.70 0.87
N ALA A 183 -14.44 13.49 0.41
CA ALA A 183 -13.16 13.22 -0.20
C ALA A 183 -12.98 14.02 -1.51
N GLU A 184 -14.03 14.13 -2.33
CA GLU A 184 -14.06 14.95 -3.54
C GLU A 184 -13.93 16.45 -3.20
N GLU A 185 -14.69 16.96 -2.22
CA GLU A 185 -14.61 18.33 -1.73
C GLU A 185 -13.19 18.71 -1.27
N LEU A 186 -12.55 17.80 -0.52
CA LEU A 186 -11.18 17.99 -0.04
C LEU A 186 -10.13 17.78 -1.15
N GLY A 187 -10.52 17.21 -2.27
CA GLY A 187 -9.61 16.87 -3.38
C GLY A 187 -8.53 15.87 -3.01
N CYS A 188 -8.74 15.11 -1.93
CA CYS A 188 -7.75 14.17 -1.39
C CYS A 188 -7.82 12.80 -2.08
N LEU A 189 -6.72 12.05 -2.01
CA LEU A 189 -6.63 10.69 -2.56
C LEU A 189 -7.29 9.68 -1.62
N VAL A 190 -8.11 8.79 -2.17
CA VAL A 190 -8.64 7.60 -1.49
C VAL A 190 -7.82 6.40 -1.95
N PHE A 191 -7.00 5.84 -1.06
CA PHE A 191 -6.24 4.62 -1.32
C PHE A 191 -7.06 3.42 -0.87
N ILE A 192 -7.33 2.50 -1.80
CA ILE A 192 -8.11 1.27 -1.55
C ILE A 192 -7.15 0.09 -1.46
N HIS A 193 -7.17 -0.59 -0.30
CA HIS A 193 -6.42 -1.82 -0.09
C HIS A 193 -7.38 -3.00 0.11
N PRO A 194 -7.11 -4.19 -0.46
CA PRO A 194 -7.97 -5.36 -0.27
C PRO A 194 -8.03 -5.78 1.19
N VAL A 195 -9.16 -6.36 1.55
CA VAL A 195 -9.37 -7.04 2.81
C VAL A 195 -9.67 -8.51 2.55
N ARG A 196 -9.90 -9.28 3.61
CA ARG A 196 -10.23 -10.68 3.47
C ARG A 196 -11.60 -10.87 2.82
N VAL A 197 -11.75 -11.92 1.98
CA VAL A 197 -13.01 -12.36 1.37
C VAL A 197 -13.45 -13.69 2.00
N PRO A 198 -14.14 -13.65 3.17
CA PRO A 198 -14.46 -14.85 3.96
C PRO A 198 -15.28 -15.88 3.19
N GLU A 199 -16.09 -15.45 2.23
CA GLU A 199 -16.93 -16.31 1.39
C GLU A 199 -16.10 -17.27 0.54
N LEU A 200 -14.85 -16.93 0.25
CA LEU A 200 -13.93 -17.74 -0.53
C LEU A 200 -13.00 -18.60 0.31
N ASP A 201 -12.93 -18.43 1.62
CA ASP A 201 -11.96 -19.07 2.51
C ASP A 201 -11.82 -20.58 2.27
N LYS A 202 -12.95 -21.28 2.16
CA LYS A 202 -12.96 -22.73 1.92
C LYS A 202 -12.28 -23.11 0.60
N ARG A 203 -12.44 -22.30 -0.44
CA ARG A 203 -11.88 -22.54 -1.77
C ARG A 203 -10.42 -22.09 -1.88
N LEU A 204 -10.01 -21.15 -1.01
CA LEU A 204 -8.66 -20.61 -0.96
C LEU A 204 -7.76 -21.38 -0.01
N ALA A 205 -8.32 -22.32 0.76
CA ALA A 205 -7.54 -23.16 1.68
C ALA A 205 -6.60 -24.09 0.91
N GLY A 206 -5.42 -24.36 1.49
CA GLY A 206 -4.43 -25.26 0.93
C GLY A 206 -3.10 -24.57 0.62
N ASN A 207 -2.36 -25.10 -0.36
CA ASN A 207 -1.06 -24.58 -0.73
C ASN A 207 -1.16 -23.34 -1.62
N GLY A 208 -0.08 -22.54 -1.64
CA GLY A 208 0.10 -21.45 -2.61
C GLY A 208 -0.34 -20.07 -2.10
N ASP A 209 -0.73 -19.93 -0.83
CA ASP A 209 -1.21 -18.66 -0.26
C ASP A 209 -2.27 -17.97 -1.16
N LEU A 210 -3.31 -18.73 -1.53
CA LEU A 210 -4.31 -18.26 -2.49
C LEU A 210 -5.09 -17.04 -1.99
N THR A 211 -5.07 -16.76 -0.69
CA THR A 211 -5.63 -15.52 -0.13
C THR A 211 -4.88 -14.30 -0.67
N ASN A 212 -3.55 -14.35 -0.67
CA ASN A 212 -2.73 -13.28 -1.22
C ASN A 212 -2.81 -13.24 -2.76
N ILE A 213 -2.57 -14.39 -3.42
CA ILE A 213 -2.41 -14.47 -4.87
C ILE A 213 -3.73 -14.23 -5.63
N ILE A 214 -4.85 -14.69 -5.08
CA ILE A 214 -6.15 -14.69 -5.77
C ILE A 214 -7.14 -13.75 -5.10
N ALA A 215 -7.34 -13.89 -3.77
CA ALA A 215 -8.43 -13.17 -3.13
C ALA A 215 -8.19 -11.66 -3.06
N PHE A 216 -6.99 -11.20 -2.74
CA PHE A 216 -6.71 -9.76 -2.64
C PHE A 216 -6.88 -9.03 -3.99
N PRO A 217 -6.28 -9.49 -5.11
CA PRO A 217 -6.55 -8.87 -6.41
C PRO A 217 -8.01 -8.98 -6.86
N LEU A 218 -8.70 -10.07 -6.50
CA LEU A 218 -10.13 -10.24 -6.81
C LEU A 218 -10.98 -9.25 -6.02
N ASP A 219 -10.74 -9.09 -4.74
CA ASP A 219 -11.47 -8.18 -3.85
C ASP A 219 -11.34 -6.71 -4.32
N THR A 220 -10.12 -6.29 -4.67
CA THR A 220 -9.89 -4.99 -5.31
C THR A 220 -10.69 -4.83 -6.60
N SER A 221 -10.70 -5.88 -7.45
CA SER A 221 -11.46 -5.85 -8.72
C SER A 221 -12.95 -5.73 -8.50
N ILE A 222 -13.50 -6.41 -7.49
CA ILE A 222 -14.93 -6.35 -7.11
C ILE A 222 -15.27 -4.93 -6.65
N ALA A 223 -14.50 -4.36 -5.72
CA ALA A 223 -14.74 -3.02 -5.20
C ALA A 223 -14.76 -1.96 -6.30
N LEU A 224 -13.76 -1.97 -7.20
CA LEU A 224 -13.69 -1.04 -8.32
C LEU A 224 -14.84 -1.26 -9.32
N SER A 225 -15.24 -2.49 -9.55
CA SER A 225 -16.38 -2.80 -10.41
C SER A 225 -17.68 -2.23 -9.85
N HIS A 226 -17.95 -2.39 -8.57
CA HIS A 226 -19.13 -1.79 -7.92
C HIS A 226 -19.09 -0.26 -7.98
N LEU A 227 -17.94 0.38 -7.77
CA LEU A 227 -17.81 1.85 -7.89
C LEU A 227 -18.15 2.34 -9.31
N ILE A 228 -17.83 1.55 -10.35
CA ILE A 228 -18.20 1.84 -11.74
C ILE A 228 -19.69 1.56 -11.96
N PHE A 229 -20.14 0.32 -11.75
CA PHE A 229 -21.45 -0.13 -12.20
C PHE A 229 -22.62 0.38 -11.36
N GLU A 230 -22.39 0.74 -10.09
CA GLU A 230 -23.39 1.40 -9.24
C GLU A 230 -23.37 2.94 -9.41
N GLY A 231 -22.55 3.46 -10.35
CA GLY A 231 -22.53 4.86 -10.74
C GLY A 231 -21.86 5.81 -9.73
N THR A 232 -21.07 5.29 -8.78
CA THR A 232 -20.37 6.13 -7.80
C THR A 232 -19.40 7.09 -8.49
N LEU A 233 -18.66 6.62 -9.48
CA LEU A 233 -17.71 7.46 -10.24
C LEU A 233 -18.41 8.49 -11.15
N ASP A 234 -19.64 8.25 -11.53
CA ASP A 234 -20.47 9.23 -12.23
C ASP A 234 -21.07 10.30 -11.32
N ARG A 235 -21.35 9.91 -10.06
CA ARG A 235 -21.86 10.78 -9.02
C ARG A 235 -20.79 11.72 -8.48
N PHE A 236 -19.56 11.20 -8.34
CA PHE A 236 -18.39 11.91 -7.81
C PHE A 236 -17.26 11.93 -8.85
N PRO A 237 -17.39 12.72 -9.94
CA PRO A 237 -16.44 12.68 -11.05
C PRO A 237 -15.04 13.23 -10.70
N GLY A 238 -14.92 14.00 -9.63
CA GLY A 238 -13.67 14.53 -9.10
C GLY A 238 -13.02 13.65 -8.03
N LEU A 239 -13.67 12.54 -7.64
CA LEU A 239 -13.14 11.62 -6.64
C LEU A 239 -11.87 10.93 -7.17
N LYS A 240 -10.77 11.07 -6.41
CA LYS A 240 -9.47 10.50 -6.75
C LYS A 240 -9.30 9.19 -5.99
N ILE A 241 -9.28 8.07 -6.70
CA ILE A 241 -9.11 6.74 -6.12
C ILE A 241 -7.81 6.14 -6.64
N CYS A 242 -6.98 5.62 -5.74
CA CYS A 242 -5.83 4.80 -6.06
C CYS A 242 -6.08 3.37 -5.57
N ALA A 243 -6.02 2.43 -6.50
CA ALA A 243 -6.20 1.01 -6.23
C ALA A 243 -4.85 0.33 -6.06
N SER A 244 -4.73 -0.50 -5.03
CA SER A 244 -3.55 -1.32 -4.79
C SER A 244 -3.40 -2.46 -5.82
N HIS A 245 -2.18 -2.99 -5.93
CA HIS A 245 -1.82 -4.16 -6.74
C HIS A 245 -2.24 -4.02 -8.21
N GLY A 246 -1.98 -2.84 -8.81
CA GLY A 246 -2.34 -2.54 -10.19
C GLY A 246 -3.85 -2.59 -10.47
N GLY A 247 -4.69 -2.48 -9.44
CA GLY A 247 -6.14 -2.61 -9.56
C GLY A 247 -6.65 -4.06 -9.70
N GLY A 248 -5.82 -5.02 -9.30
CA GLY A 248 -6.17 -6.44 -9.34
C GLY A 248 -6.32 -6.97 -10.77
N TYR A 249 -7.43 -7.64 -11.04
CA TYR A 249 -7.74 -8.20 -12.37
C TYR A 249 -8.55 -7.25 -13.26
N LEU A 250 -8.93 -6.05 -12.76
CA LEU A 250 -9.88 -5.19 -13.47
C LEU A 250 -9.36 -4.80 -14.86
N GLY A 251 -8.12 -4.33 -14.97
CA GLY A 251 -7.53 -3.92 -16.25
C GLY A 251 -7.56 -5.02 -17.31
N SER A 252 -7.23 -6.25 -16.93
CA SER A 252 -7.17 -7.38 -17.87
C SER A 252 -8.51 -7.83 -18.41
N TYR A 253 -9.61 -7.63 -17.66
CA TYR A 253 -10.95 -8.10 -18.05
C TYR A 253 -11.95 -6.98 -18.32
N ALA A 254 -11.59 -5.72 -18.14
CA ALA A 254 -12.49 -4.58 -18.36
C ALA A 254 -13.14 -4.54 -19.77
N PRO A 255 -12.46 -4.90 -20.88
CA PRO A 255 -13.08 -4.94 -22.19
C PRO A 255 -14.29 -5.89 -22.31
N ARG A 256 -14.33 -6.95 -21.47
CA ARG A 256 -15.49 -7.82 -21.37
C ARG A 256 -16.73 -7.06 -20.86
N SER A 257 -16.54 -6.08 -20.00
CA SER A 257 -17.62 -5.24 -19.47
C SER A 257 -18.28 -4.40 -20.57
N ASP A 258 -17.50 -3.83 -21.48
CA ASP A 258 -18.04 -3.09 -22.61
C ASP A 258 -18.95 -3.96 -23.49
N VAL A 259 -18.52 -5.21 -23.76
CA VAL A 259 -19.29 -6.18 -24.54
C VAL A 259 -20.59 -6.55 -23.83
N VAL A 260 -20.53 -6.79 -22.51
CA VAL A 260 -21.72 -7.13 -21.72
C VAL A 260 -22.70 -5.96 -21.70
N CYS A 261 -22.23 -4.75 -21.45
CA CYS A 261 -23.07 -3.56 -21.40
C CYS A 261 -23.71 -3.21 -22.75
N ALA A 262 -22.98 -3.42 -23.85
CA ALA A 262 -23.51 -3.20 -25.19
C ALA A 262 -24.60 -4.21 -25.60
N ASN A 263 -24.44 -5.48 -25.21
CA ASN A 263 -25.38 -6.54 -25.63
C ASN A 263 -26.52 -6.77 -24.61
N PHE A 264 -26.29 -6.46 -23.35
CA PHE A 264 -27.24 -6.67 -22.26
C PHE A 264 -27.29 -5.45 -21.31
N PRO A 265 -27.69 -4.26 -21.81
CA PRO A 265 -27.65 -3.03 -21.03
C PRO A 265 -28.40 -3.13 -19.70
N GLN A 266 -29.51 -3.87 -19.66
CA GLN A 266 -30.30 -4.10 -18.44
C GLN A 266 -29.60 -4.95 -17.37
N ARG A 267 -28.47 -5.60 -17.71
CA ARG A 267 -27.65 -6.37 -16.77
C ARG A 267 -26.40 -5.60 -16.34
N CYS A 268 -26.13 -4.49 -17.02
CA CYS A 268 -24.91 -3.72 -16.79
C CYS A 268 -25.07 -2.83 -15.55
N THR A 269 -26.17 -2.10 -15.46
CA THR A 269 -26.41 -1.15 -14.37
C THR A 269 -27.89 -0.84 -14.24
N GLY A 270 -28.31 -0.40 -13.04
CA GLY A 270 -29.67 0.06 -12.79
C GLY A 270 -29.99 1.43 -13.42
N ALA A 271 -28.96 2.23 -13.71
CA ALA A 271 -29.06 3.50 -14.43
C ALA A 271 -27.95 3.55 -15.50
N PRO A 272 -28.19 4.18 -16.68
CA PRO A 272 -27.18 4.26 -17.72
C PRO A 272 -25.90 4.92 -17.21
N LEU A 273 -24.75 4.30 -17.46
CA LEU A 273 -23.44 4.88 -17.24
C LEU A 273 -23.21 6.05 -18.23
N LYS A 274 -22.51 7.08 -17.80
CA LYS A 274 -22.18 8.24 -18.63
C LYS A 274 -21.14 7.93 -19.70
N LYS A 275 -20.38 6.86 -19.55
CA LYS A 275 -19.31 6.42 -20.45
C LYS A 275 -19.19 4.90 -20.45
N LYS A 276 -18.39 4.34 -21.36
CA LYS A 276 -18.13 2.91 -21.39
C LYS A 276 -17.39 2.46 -20.12
N PRO A 277 -17.62 1.23 -19.63
CA PRO A 277 -16.90 0.70 -18.48
C PRO A 277 -15.37 0.86 -18.54
N THR A 278 -14.75 0.59 -19.70
CA THR A 278 -13.30 0.75 -19.87
C THR A 278 -12.80 2.21 -19.77
N GLU A 279 -13.65 3.18 -20.05
CA GLU A 279 -13.27 4.59 -19.95
C GLU A 279 -13.13 5.06 -18.50
N TYR A 280 -13.78 4.38 -17.53
CA TYR A 280 -13.61 4.67 -16.11
C TYR A 280 -12.23 4.26 -15.57
N LEU A 281 -11.54 3.32 -16.23
CA LEU A 281 -10.18 2.94 -15.82
C LEU A 281 -9.23 4.13 -15.80
N ARG A 282 -9.42 5.07 -16.71
CA ARG A 282 -8.60 6.30 -16.82
C ARG A 282 -9.01 7.40 -15.83
N GLN A 283 -10.03 7.16 -15.00
CA GLN A 283 -10.42 8.03 -13.90
C GLN A 283 -9.76 7.59 -12.57
N LEU A 284 -9.30 6.33 -12.52
CA LEU A 284 -8.66 5.72 -11.35
C LEU A 284 -7.14 5.83 -11.45
N TYR A 285 -6.47 5.74 -10.31
CA TYR A 285 -5.03 5.58 -10.19
C TYR A 285 -4.70 4.17 -9.71
N TYR A 286 -3.49 3.71 -10.00
CA TYR A 286 -3.06 2.34 -9.72
C TYR A 286 -1.62 2.36 -9.23
N ASP A 287 -1.30 1.56 -8.24
CA ASP A 287 0.10 1.34 -7.92
C ASP A 287 0.80 0.44 -8.95
N SER A 288 2.11 0.40 -8.87
CA SER A 288 2.96 -0.32 -9.82
C SER A 288 3.26 -1.77 -9.42
N ILE A 289 2.47 -2.37 -8.49
CA ILE A 289 2.74 -3.71 -7.97
C ILE A 289 2.16 -4.77 -8.91
N VAL A 290 2.84 -4.98 -10.02
CA VAL A 290 2.48 -5.93 -11.10
C VAL A 290 3.68 -6.78 -11.57
N PHE A 291 4.69 -6.97 -10.79
CA PHE A 291 5.81 -7.91 -10.77
C PHE A 291 6.59 -8.19 -12.08
N THR A 292 6.06 -7.93 -13.27
CA THR A 292 6.80 -8.14 -14.54
C THR A 292 6.73 -6.92 -15.45
N PRO A 293 7.76 -6.71 -16.32
CA PRO A 293 7.73 -5.64 -17.31
C PRO A 293 6.55 -5.75 -18.28
N GLU A 294 6.13 -6.96 -18.62
CA GLU A 294 4.96 -7.20 -19.50
C GLU A 294 3.67 -6.82 -18.82
N ALA A 295 3.51 -7.12 -17.53
CA ALA A 295 2.32 -6.72 -16.77
C ALA A 295 2.25 -5.19 -16.62
N MET A 296 3.40 -4.53 -16.39
CA MET A 296 3.47 -3.05 -16.36
C MET A 296 3.09 -2.46 -17.72
N ARG A 297 3.64 -2.99 -18.82
CA ARG A 297 3.28 -2.54 -20.17
C ARG A 297 1.79 -2.71 -20.46
N HIS A 298 1.20 -3.84 -20.01
CA HIS A 298 -0.23 -4.07 -20.13
C HIS A 298 -1.04 -3.04 -19.32
N LEU A 299 -0.68 -2.81 -18.05
CA LEU A 299 -1.34 -1.82 -17.20
C LEU A 299 -1.30 -0.43 -17.85
N ILE A 300 -0.13 0.00 -18.36
CA ILE A 300 0.03 1.27 -19.07
C ILE A 300 -0.90 1.37 -20.28
N ALA A 301 -1.03 0.30 -21.07
CA ALA A 301 -1.89 0.27 -22.24
C ALA A 301 -3.37 0.47 -21.88
N GLU A 302 -3.82 -0.13 -20.79
CA GLU A 302 -5.22 -0.07 -20.36
C GLU A 302 -5.58 1.27 -19.69
N VAL A 303 -4.73 1.76 -18.79
CA VAL A 303 -5.09 2.90 -17.94
C VAL A 303 -4.39 4.21 -18.32
N GLY A 304 -3.25 4.13 -18.98
CA GLY A 304 -2.38 5.26 -19.28
C GLY A 304 -1.35 5.54 -18.18
N VAL A 305 -0.17 6.02 -18.57
CA VAL A 305 0.96 6.33 -17.68
C VAL A 305 0.58 7.31 -16.55
N SER A 306 -0.23 8.33 -16.88
CA SER A 306 -0.66 9.36 -15.93
C SER A 306 -1.48 8.84 -14.75
N GLN A 307 -1.94 7.60 -14.82
CA GLN A 307 -2.75 6.94 -13.80
C GLN A 307 -1.93 5.97 -12.92
N ILE A 308 -0.62 5.83 -13.20
CA ILE A 308 0.24 4.89 -12.47
C ILE A 308 1.12 5.67 -11.48
N VAL A 309 1.24 5.14 -10.27
CA VAL A 309 2.09 5.62 -9.19
C VAL A 309 2.95 4.48 -8.65
N MET A 310 4.12 4.78 -8.12
CA MET A 310 4.98 3.75 -7.54
C MET A 310 4.39 3.20 -6.24
N GLY A 311 4.51 1.88 -6.04
CA GLY A 311 4.16 1.18 -4.81
C GLY A 311 5.12 0.04 -4.52
N SER A 312 5.44 -0.21 -3.24
CA SER A 312 6.31 -1.30 -2.80
C SER A 312 5.57 -2.41 -2.03
N ASP A 313 4.49 -2.07 -1.35
CA ASP A 313 3.82 -2.90 -0.34
C ASP A 313 4.72 -3.16 0.90
N TYR A 314 5.67 -2.25 1.16
CA TYR A 314 6.55 -2.38 2.33
C TYR A 314 5.73 -2.42 3.64
N PRO A 315 6.03 -3.28 4.62
CA PRO A 315 7.28 -4.06 4.77
C PRO A 315 7.19 -5.50 4.23
N PHE A 316 6.20 -5.83 3.43
CA PHE A 316 6.10 -7.15 2.83
C PHE A 316 7.13 -7.30 1.71
N PRO A 317 7.75 -8.50 1.56
CA PRO A 317 8.85 -8.68 0.62
C PRO A 317 8.39 -8.98 -0.83
N TRP A 318 7.26 -8.39 -1.24
CA TRP A 318 6.68 -8.66 -2.55
C TRP A 318 7.39 -7.89 -3.66
N ASN A 319 7.68 -6.62 -3.43
CA ASN A 319 8.36 -5.75 -4.38
C ASN A 319 9.52 -5.00 -3.71
N THR A 320 10.68 -5.62 -3.66
CA THR A 320 11.89 -5.08 -3.02
C THR A 320 12.70 -4.13 -3.90
N ALA A 321 12.28 -3.92 -5.15
CA ALA A 321 12.95 -3.05 -6.12
C ALA A 321 11.95 -2.24 -6.95
N PRO A 322 11.04 -1.47 -6.31
CA PRO A 322 9.95 -0.77 -7.03
C PRO A 322 10.47 0.27 -8.02
N VAL A 323 11.57 0.95 -7.70
CA VAL A 323 12.23 1.91 -8.59
C VAL A 323 12.75 1.21 -9.84
N ASP A 324 13.48 0.09 -9.67
CA ASP A 324 14.07 -0.63 -10.81
C ASP A 324 13.00 -1.25 -11.69
N HIS A 325 11.89 -1.70 -11.10
CA HIS A 325 10.74 -2.19 -11.84
C HIS A 325 10.17 -1.14 -12.81
N ILE A 326 10.01 0.11 -12.34
CA ILE A 326 9.55 1.22 -13.19
C ILE A 326 10.61 1.59 -14.22
N LEU A 327 11.89 1.68 -13.83
CA LEU A 327 12.98 2.02 -14.75
C LEU A 327 13.13 1.00 -15.89
N ALA A 328 12.86 -0.28 -15.61
CA ALA A 328 12.93 -1.37 -16.58
C ALA A 328 11.67 -1.47 -17.48
N THR A 329 10.67 -0.60 -17.32
CA THR A 329 9.41 -0.69 -18.09
C THR A 329 9.65 -0.49 -19.59
N PRO A 330 9.33 -1.49 -20.44
CA PRO A 330 9.57 -1.41 -21.87
C PRO A 330 8.67 -0.35 -22.53
N GLY A 331 9.25 0.46 -23.41
CA GLY A 331 8.51 1.47 -24.18
C GLY A 331 8.12 2.73 -23.40
N ALA A 332 8.37 2.80 -22.10
CA ALA A 332 8.17 4.03 -21.35
C ALA A 332 9.26 5.07 -21.72
N SER A 333 8.85 6.30 -21.96
CA SER A 333 9.78 7.43 -22.10
C SER A 333 10.38 7.82 -20.73
N ASP A 334 11.42 8.65 -20.73
CA ASP A 334 12.00 9.19 -19.50
C ASP A 334 10.98 10.05 -18.72
N ALA A 335 10.12 10.78 -19.43
CA ALA A 335 9.02 11.52 -18.81
C ALA A 335 7.99 10.58 -18.17
N ASP A 336 7.67 9.47 -18.81
CA ASP A 336 6.76 8.46 -18.26
C ASP A 336 7.35 7.82 -16.98
N ARG A 337 8.64 7.49 -17.00
CA ARG A 337 9.33 6.96 -15.81
C ARG A 337 9.31 7.95 -14.66
N ALA A 338 9.63 9.21 -14.92
CA ALA A 338 9.60 10.26 -13.90
C ALA A 338 8.18 10.44 -13.32
N ALA A 339 7.15 10.41 -14.19
CA ALA A 339 5.76 10.50 -13.77
C ALA A 339 5.37 9.34 -12.82
N MET A 340 5.67 8.09 -13.20
CA MET A 340 5.35 6.90 -12.40
C MET A 340 6.19 6.82 -11.11
N LEU A 341 7.47 7.23 -11.15
CA LEU A 341 8.35 7.20 -9.98
C LEU A 341 7.92 8.17 -8.87
N GLY A 342 7.34 9.33 -9.25
CA GLY A 342 7.03 10.30 -8.22
C GLY A 342 6.19 11.50 -8.61
N ASP A 343 6.30 12.05 -9.84
CA ASP A 343 5.64 13.32 -10.19
C ASP A 343 4.11 13.21 -10.07
N THR A 344 3.52 12.06 -10.48
CA THR A 344 2.07 11.81 -10.34
C THR A 344 1.65 11.73 -8.88
N ALA A 345 2.38 10.96 -8.06
CA ALA A 345 2.10 10.82 -6.63
C ALA A 345 2.30 12.15 -5.88
N ALA A 346 3.38 12.90 -6.22
CA ALA A 346 3.64 14.21 -5.63
C ALA A 346 2.48 15.17 -5.86
N ARG A 347 1.95 15.23 -7.09
CA ARG A 347 0.77 16.04 -7.44
C ARG A 347 -0.47 15.61 -6.67
N LEU A 348 -0.73 14.30 -6.54
CA LEU A 348 -1.90 13.75 -5.85
C LEU A 348 -1.86 14.01 -4.34
N LEU A 349 -0.67 13.94 -3.74
CA LEU A 349 -0.46 14.06 -2.30
C LEU A 349 -0.04 15.47 -1.87
N GLY A 350 0.04 16.43 -2.79
CA GLY A 350 0.48 17.80 -2.51
C GLY A 350 1.90 17.87 -1.97
N ILE A 351 2.79 16.98 -2.45
CA ILE A 351 4.22 16.98 -2.14
C ILE A 351 4.92 17.94 -3.12
N GLN A 352 5.83 18.76 -2.62
CA GLN A 352 6.62 19.64 -3.49
C GLN A 352 7.48 18.79 -4.44
N PRO A 353 7.50 19.09 -5.74
CA PRO A 353 8.37 18.39 -6.67
C PRO A 353 9.85 18.57 -6.29
N GLY A 354 10.71 17.64 -6.69
CA GLY A 354 12.15 17.65 -6.44
C GLY A 354 12.93 18.52 -7.41
#